data_8a3d64f7cc9259d64706e61a24399ca6
#
_entry.id   8a3d64f7cc9259d64706e61a24399ca6
#
_cell.length_a   1.000
_cell.length_b   1.000
_cell.length_c   1.000
_cell.angle_alpha   90.00
_cell.angle_beta   90.00
_cell.angle_gamma   90.00
#
_symmetry.space_group_name_H-M   'P 1'
#
loop_
_entity.id
_entity.type
_entity.pdbx_description
1 polymer ?
#
loop_
_entity_poly.entity_id
_entity_poly.type
_entity_poly.pdbx_seq_one_letter_code
_entity_poly.pdbx_strand_id
1 'polypeptide(L)'
;EQALLTLDRELGADKNLEATRKRGAETWNALLGRIAVEGGTDEEIRTFYSCLFRANLFSRKFYERDAEGNPYYYSPYDGKVHAGYMYTDNGFWDTFRAVHPLFTLLYPEVSERVTQSILNAYDESGFMPEWASPGHRECMIGNNSISLLTDAWMKGIRTICPEKALEA
;
A
#
# COMPACT_ATOMS: atom_id res chain seq x y z
N GLU A 1 22.72 -11.66 -5.34
CA GLU A 1 21.82 -12.77 -4.93
C GLU A 1 20.38 -12.28 -4.78
N GLN A 2 20.10 -11.30 -3.92
CA GLN A 2 18.75 -10.78 -3.67
C GLN A 2 18.02 -10.33 -4.95
N ALA A 3 18.68 -9.58 -5.82
CA ALA A 3 18.09 -9.12 -7.09
C ALA A 3 17.64 -10.27 -8.01
N LEU A 4 18.39 -11.38 -8.03
CA LEU A 4 18.01 -12.56 -8.78
C LEU A 4 16.81 -13.28 -8.14
N LEU A 5 16.77 -13.35 -6.82
CA LEU A 5 15.65 -13.90 -6.07
C LEU A 5 14.35 -13.11 -6.33
N THR A 6 14.42 -11.80 -6.29
CA THR A 6 13.30 -10.91 -6.61
C THR A 6 12.87 -11.08 -8.05
N LEU A 7 13.82 -11.12 -9.01
CA LEU A 7 13.54 -11.33 -10.42
C LEU A 7 12.84 -12.68 -10.68
N ASP A 8 13.32 -13.75 -10.07
CA ASP A 8 12.73 -15.08 -10.22
C ASP A 8 11.32 -15.15 -9.60
N ARG A 9 11.11 -14.48 -8.48
CA ARG A 9 9.80 -14.40 -7.82
C ARG A 9 8.79 -13.61 -8.64
N GLU A 10 9.19 -12.48 -9.21
CA GLU A 10 8.31 -11.60 -9.99
C GLU A 10 8.00 -12.16 -11.39
N LEU A 11 9.00 -12.71 -12.08
CA LEU A 11 8.82 -13.23 -13.43
C LEU A 11 8.44 -14.71 -13.47
N GLY A 12 8.63 -15.48 -12.38
CA GLY A 12 8.37 -16.91 -12.34
C GLY A 12 9.30 -17.72 -13.25
N ALA A 13 8.94 -18.99 -13.49
CA ALA A 13 9.73 -19.90 -14.32
C ALA A 13 9.76 -19.49 -15.80
N ASP A 14 8.62 -19.04 -16.32
CA ASP A 14 8.46 -18.63 -17.72
C ASP A 14 8.75 -17.13 -17.88
N LYS A 15 10.03 -16.80 -18.02
CA LYS A 15 10.51 -15.40 -18.15
C LYS A 15 10.29 -14.84 -19.56
N ASN A 16 9.08 -14.93 -20.08
CA ASN A 16 8.72 -14.37 -21.38
C ASN A 16 7.58 -13.34 -21.26
N LEU A 17 7.46 -12.48 -22.27
CA LEU A 17 6.50 -11.39 -22.28
C LEU A 17 5.06 -11.86 -22.13
N GLU A 18 4.67 -12.92 -22.84
CA GLU A 18 3.29 -13.40 -22.84
C GLU A 18 2.89 -14.01 -21.51
N ALA A 19 3.76 -14.81 -20.89
CA ALA A 19 3.53 -15.35 -19.55
C ALA A 19 3.44 -14.22 -18.50
N THR A 20 4.29 -13.21 -18.60
CA THR A 20 4.27 -12.04 -17.72
C THR A 20 2.99 -11.23 -17.89
N ARG A 21 2.57 -10.98 -19.14
CA ARG A 21 1.30 -10.31 -19.47
C ARG A 21 0.10 -11.07 -18.87
N LYS A 22 0.08 -12.38 -19.02
CA LYS A 22 -0.99 -13.25 -18.50
C LYS A 22 -1.08 -13.14 -16.96
N ARG A 23 0.05 -13.31 -16.25
CA ARG A 23 0.09 -13.17 -14.79
C ARG A 23 -0.34 -11.78 -14.32
N GLY A 24 0.11 -10.73 -15.02
CA GLY A 24 -0.32 -9.37 -14.73
C GLY A 24 -1.84 -9.18 -14.88
N ALA A 25 -2.42 -9.70 -15.95
CA ALA A 25 -3.86 -9.67 -16.18
C ALA A 25 -4.63 -10.46 -15.11
N GLU A 26 -4.16 -11.64 -14.72
CA GLU A 26 -4.76 -12.46 -13.66
C GLU A 26 -4.72 -11.73 -12.30
N THR A 27 -3.58 -11.12 -11.97
CA THR A 27 -3.41 -10.35 -10.72
C THR A 27 -4.37 -9.16 -10.67
N TRP A 28 -4.45 -8.38 -11.74
CA TRP A 28 -5.36 -7.24 -11.81
C TRP A 28 -6.83 -7.66 -11.81
N ASN A 29 -7.18 -8.73 -12.52
CA ASN A 29 -8.55 -9.26 -12.51
C ASN A 29 -8.96 -9.76 -11.13
N ALA A 30 -8.08 -10.41 -10.39
CA ALA A 30 -8.36 -10.82 -9.02
C ALA A 30 -8.58 -9.62 -8.08
N LEU A 31 -7.77 -8.56 -8.24
CA LEU A 31 -7.86 -7.36 -7.42
C LEU A 31 -9.12 -6.55 -7.74
N LEU A 32 -9.36 -6.25 -9.00
CA LEU A 32 -10.52 -5.44 -9.44
C LEU A 32 -11.83 -6.21 -9.30
N GLY A 33 -11.80 -7.52 -9.45
CA GLY A 33 -12.95 -8.41 -9.33
C GLY A 33 -13.51 -8.57 -7.91
N ARG A 34 -12.92 -7.91 -6.90
CA ARG A 34 -13.54 -7.84 -5.56
C ARG A 34 -14.88 -7.08 -5.56
N ILE A 35 -15.12 -6.25 -6.56
CA ILE A 35 -16.43 -5.66 -6.81
C ILE A 35 -16.91 -6.14 -8.18
N ALA A 36 -18.09 -6.74 -8.21
CA ALA A 36 -18.81 -7.00 -9.44
C ALA A 36 -19.86 -5.90 -9.65
N VAL A 37 -19.84 -5.25 -10.81
CA VAL A 37 -20.80 -4.21 -11.18
C VAL A 37 -21.71 -4.77 -12.26
N GLU A 38 -23.02 -4.69 -12.02
CA GLU A 38 -24.06 -5.10 -12.96
C GLU A 38 -24.93 -3.92 -13.34
N GLY A 39 -25.39 -3.87 -14.59
CA GLY A 39 -26.19 -2.77 -15.13
C GLY A 39 -25.33 -1.59 -15.59
N GLY A 40 -25.99 -0.57 -16.11
CA GLY A 40 -25.32 0.56 -16.74
C GLY A 40 -24.84 0.26 -18.16
N THR A 41 -24.23 1.24 -18.79
CA THR A 41 -23.62 1.14 -20.12
C THR A 41 -22.19 0.59 -20.03
N ASP A 42 -21.66 0.06 -21.11
CA ASP A 42 -20.25 -0.37 -21.20
C ASP A 42 -19.27 0.77 -20.86
N GLU A 43 -19.62 2.01 -21.15
CA GLU A 43 -18.79 3.18 -20.83
C GLU A 43 -18.77 3.46 -19.33
N GLU A 44 -19.89 3.34 -18.65
CA GLU A 44 -19.98 3.51 -17.19
C GLU A 44 -19.20 2.41 -16.46
N ILE A 45 -19.36 1.16 -16.89
CA ILE A 45 -18.61 0.02 -16.33
C ILE A 45 -17.10 0.21 -16.55
N ARG A 46 -16.69 0.61 -17.75
CA ARG A 46 -15.29 0.90 -18.06
C ARG A 46 -14.74 2.03 -17.19
N THR A 47 -15.51 3.09 -17.01
CA THR A 47 -15.14 4.22 -16.14
C THR A 47 -14.95 3.78 -14.70
N PHE A 48 -15.90 2.98 -14.17
CA PHE A 48 -15.80 2.44 -12.82
C PHE A 48 -14.50 1.65 -12.59
N TYR A 49 -14.25 0.65 -13.44
CA TYR A 49 -13.03 -0.17 -13.28
C TYR A 49 -11.72 0.60 -13.57
N SER A 50 -11.76 1.59 -14.46
CA SER A 50 -10.65 2.51 -14.68
C SER A 50 -10.34 3.35 -13.44
N CYS A 51 -11.35 3.82 -12.74
CA CYS A 51 -11.18 4.58 -11.49
C CYS A 51 -10.67 3.66 -10.36
N LEU A 52 -11.23 2.46 -10.23
CA LEU A 52 -10.78 1.47 -9.26
C LEU A 52 -9.33 1.05 -9.50
N PHE A 53 -8.93 0.84 -10.76
CA PHE A 53 -7.54 0.59 -11.14
C PHE A 53 -6.61 1.72 -10.68
N ARG A 54 -6.96 2.99 -10.98
CA ARG A 54 -6.15 4.15 -10.58
C ARG A 54 -6.04 4.30 -9.08
N ALA A 55 -7.11 4.03 -8.32
CA ALA A 55 -7.08 4.05 -6.87
C ALA A 55 -6.06 3.05 -6.27
N ASN A 56 -5.80 1.95 -6.98
CA ASN A 56 -4.85 0.92 -6.57
C ASN A 56 -3.41 1.12 -7.06
N LEU A 57 -3.09 2.22 -7.73
CA LEU A 57 -1.72 2.48 -8.20
C LEU A 57 -0.79 3.01 -7.08
N PHE A 58 -1.36 3.60 -6.03
CA PHE A 58 -0.68 4.17 -4.86
C PHE A 58 -1.42 3.78 -3.56
N SER A 59 -0.76 3.52 -2.47
CA SER A 59 0.68 3.63 -2.18
C SER A 59 1.46 2.50 -2.81
N ARG A 60 2.73 2.77 -3.17
CA ARG A 60 3.61 1.75 -3.71
C ARG A 60 4.26 0.90 -2.60
N LYS A 61 4.43 -0.39 -2.87
CA LYS A 61 5.21 -1.31 -2.04
C LYS A 61 6.68 -0.87 -2.03
N PHE A 62 7.24 -0.70 -0.84
CA PHE A 62 8.64 -0.33 -0.64
C PHE A 62 9.32 -1.35 0.28
N TYR A 63 9.14 -2.62 -0.03
CA TYR A 63 9.72 -3.75 0.68
C TYR A 63 10.06 -4.88 -0.28
N GLU A 64 11.03 -5.68 0.12
CA GLU A 64 11.43 -6.91 -0.55
C GLU A 64 11.01 -8.13 0.29
N ARG A 65 11.29 -9.32 -0.22
CA ARG A 65 11.13 -10.56 0.53
C ARG A 65 12.45 -11.33 0.53
N ASP A 66 12.82 -11.86 1.68
CA ASP A 66 13.98 -12.75 1.81
C ASP A 66 13.74 -14.13 1.18
N ALA A 67 14.70 -15.04 1.31
CA ALA A 67 14.61 -16.39 0.75
C ALA A 67 13.44 -17.19 1.34
N GLU A 68 13.11 -16.97 2.59
CA GLU A 68 12.02 -17.60 3.34
C GLU A 68 10.65 -16.95 3.02
N GLY A 69 10.64 -15.81 2.31
CA GLY A 69 9.44 -15.08 1.93
C GLY A 69 9.01 -13.99 2.94
N ASN A 70 9.80 -13.75 3.99
CA ASN A 70 9.49 -12.72 4.97
C ASN A 70 9.73 -11.32 4.40
N PRO A 71 8.84 -10.36 4.65
CA PRO A 71 9.02 -9.00 4.19
C PRO A 71 10.10 -8.28 4.99
N TYR A 72 10.91 -7.48 4.29
CA TYR A 72 11.87 -6.55 4.88
C TYR A 72 12.05 -5.34 3.96
N TYR A 73 12.54 -4.23 4.51
CA TYR A 73 12.78 -3.02 3.74
C TYR A 73 14.03 -2.29 4.24
N TYR A 74 14.62 -1.50 3.34
CA TYR A 74 15.63 -0.49 3.70
C TYR A 74 14.90 0.81 3.98
N SER A 75 14.96 1.27 5.24
CA SER A 75 14.20 2.44 5.67
C SER A 75 14.68 3.72 4.98
N PRO A 76 13.76 4.51 4.40
CA PRO A 76 14.07 5.84 3.90
C PRO A 76 14.13 6.89 5.01
N TYR A 77 13.89 6.50 6.27
CA TYR A 77 13.85 7.39 7.42
C TYR A 77 15.12 7.34 8.27
N ASP A 78 15.61 6.14 8.60
CA ASP A 78 16.82 5.94 9.42
C ASP A 78 17.99 5.28 8.69
N GLY A 79 17.80 4.85 7.45
CA GLY A 79 18.83 4.24 6.62
C GLY A 79 19.26 2.83 7.06
N LYS A 80 18.39 2.10 7.77
CA LYS A 80 18.65 0.74 8.22
C LYS A 80 17.71 -0.26 7.56
N VAL A 81 18.05 -1.54 7.68
CA VAL A 81 17.20 -2.64 7.25
C VAL A 81 16.29 -3.04 8.41
N HIS A 82 14.99 -3.09 8.17
CA HIS A 82 13.98 -3.52 9.11
C HIS A 82 13.14 -4.67 8.55
N ALA A 83 12.66 -5.53 9.43
CA ALA A 83 11.67 -6.55 9.09
C ALA A 83 10.28 -5.92 8.97
N GLY A 84 9.46 -6.43 8.06
CA GLY A 84 8.08 -5.99 7.90
C GLY A 84 7.79 -5.28 6.58
N TYR A 85 6.69 -4.54 6.56
CA TYR A 85 6.19 -3.85 5.37
C TYR A 85 6.46 -2.37 5.43
N MET A 86 6.86 -1.79 4.30
CA MET A 86 6.94 -0.36 4.09
C MET A 86 6.18 0.00 2.81
N TYR A 87 5.47 1.12 2.85
CA TYR A 87 4.76 1.69 1.71
C TYR A 87 5.17 3.15 1.54
N THR A 88 5.19 3.61 0.30
CA THR A 88 5.62 4.96 -0.04
C THR A 88 4.78 5.57 -1.16
N ASP A 89 5.14 6.77 -1.58
CA ASP A 89 4.50 7.57 -2.64
C ASP A 89 3.02 7.80 -2.36
N ASN A 90 2.76 8.42 -1.20
CA ASN A 90 1.41 8.75 -0.79
C ASN A 90 1.35 10.11 -0.09
N GLY A 91 0.46 10.98 -0.57
CA GLY A 91 0.03 12.19 0.09
C GLY A 91 -1.24 11.92 0.89
N PHE A 92 -1.14 11.92 2.20
CA PHE A 92 -2.25 11.51 3.07
C PHE A 92 -3.39 12.51 3.07
N TRP A 93 -3.14 13.81 2.82
CA TRP A 93 -4.17 14.82 2.67
C TRP A 93 -5.15 14.50 1.52
N ASP A 94 -4.64 13.92 0.43
CA ASP A 94 -5.48 13.52 -0.71
C ASP A 94 -6.24 12.22 -0.43
N THR A 95 -5.59 11.23 0.19
CA THR A 95 -6.01 9.83 0.18
C THR A 95 -6.82 9.41 1.40
N PHE A 96 -6.71 10.12 2.55
CA PHE A 96 -7.47 9.77 3.76
C PHE A 96 -8.98 9.88 3.56
N ARG A 97 -9.43 10.74 2.64
CA ARG A 97 -10.86 11.06 2.41
C ARG A 97 -11.65 9.92 1.81
N ALA A 98 -11.05 9.16 0.88
CA ALA A 98 -11.78 8.15 0.13
C ALA A 98 -10.95 6.87 -0.15
N VAL A 99 -9.70 6.99 -0.59
CA VAL A 99 -8.89 5.84 -1.02
C VAL A 99 -8.62 4.88 0.13
N HIS A 100 -8.17 5.38 1.28
CA HIS A 100 -7.92 4.52 2.45
C HIS A 100 -9.20 3.97 3.08
N PRO A 101 -10.31 4.72 3.22
CA PRO A 101 -11.60 4.15 3.55
C PRO A 101 -12.06 3.03 2.61
N LEU A 102 -11.84 3.19 1.30
CA LEU A 102 -12.10 2.14 0.32
C LEU A 102 -11.21 0.92 0.53
N PHE A 103 -9.92 1.11 0.82
CA PHE A 103 -8.98 0.02 1.09
C PHE A 103 -9.37 -0.74 2.37
N THR A 104 -9.79 -0.05 3.41
CA THR A 104 -10.26 -0.70 4.63
C THR A 104 -11.48 -1.60 4.37
N LEU A 105 -12.33 -1.21 3.44
CA LEU A 105 -13.51 -2.00 3.03
C LEU A 105 -13.14 -3.18 2.12
N LEU A 106 -12.34 -2.94 1.09
CA LEU A 106 -12.12 -3.92 0.01
C LEU A 106 -10.82 -4.72 0.17
N TYR A 107 -9.81 -4.11 0.77
CA TYR A 107 -8.44 -4.65 0.88
C TYR A 107 -7.89 -4.48 2.29
N PRO A 108 -8.58 -5.02 3.33
CA PRO A 108 -8.17 -4.82 4.73
C PRO A 108 -6.72 -5.23 4.98
N GLU A 109 -6.23 -6.27 4.30
CA GLU A 109 -4.85 -6.71 4.39
C GLU A 109 -3.84 -5.68 3.84
N VAL A 110 -4.24 -4.82 2.92
CA VAL A 110 -3.42 -3.69 2.43
C VAL A 110 -3.50 -2.55 3.44
N SER A 111 -4.69 -2.25 3.95
CA SER A 111 -4.90 -1.24 4.97
C SER A 111 -4.06 -1.51 6.22
N GLU A 112 -4.02 -2.75 6.71
CA GLU A 112 -3.15 -3.18 7.82
C GLU A 112 -1.68 -2.87 7.59
N ARG A 113 -1.17 -3.20 6.40
CA ARG A 113 0.25 -2.98 6.06
C ARG A 113 0.59 -1.50 5.89
N VAL A 114 -0.33 -0.72 5.29
CA VAL A 114 -0.13 0.73 5.12
C VAL A 114 -0.15 1.44 6.47
N THR A 115 -1.09 1.11 7.35
CA THR A 115 -1.15 1.70 8.69
C THR A 115 0.07 1.34 9.54
N GLN A 116 0.54 0.09 9.47
CA GLN A 116 1.79 -0.30 10.12
C GLN A 116 2.99 0.45 9.56
N SER A 117 3.04 0.68 8.24
CA SER A 117 4.11 1.45 7.59
C SER A 117 4.18 2.90 8.10
N ILE A 118 3.05 3.52 8.40
CA ILE A 118 3.00 4.88 8.99
C ILE A 118 3.58 4.86 10.40
N LEU A 119 3.25 3.87 11.21
CA LEU A 119 3.80 3.72 12.56
C LEU A 119 5.29 3.37 12.54
N ASN A 120 5.74 2.58 11.58
CA ASN A 120 7.16 2.31 11.37
C ASN A 120 7.92 3.60 11.04
N ALA A 121 7.35 4.47 10.19
CA ALA A 121 7.96 5.77 9.89
C ALA A 121 8.12 6.64 11.14
N TYR A 122 7.13 6.63 12.04
CA TYR A 122 7.23 7.29 13.34
C TYR A 122 8.35 6.70 14.21
N ASP A 123 8.40 5.38 14.36
CA ASP A 123 9.45 4.70 15.14
C ASP A 123 10.87 5.04 14.64
N GLU A 124 11.03 5.17 13.34
CA GLU A 124 12.32 5.34 12.66
C GLU A 124 12.76 6.81 12.54
N SER A 125 11.82 7.77 12.62
CA SER A 125 12.13 9.20 12.42
C SER A 125 11.64 10.12 13.54
N GLY A 126 10.74 9.64 14.40
CA GLY A 126 10.07 10.47 15.42
C GLY A 126 8.88 11.27 14.92
N PHE A 127 8.46 11.08 13.64
CA PHE A 127 7.33 11.79 13.04
C PHE A 127 6.50 10.90 12.15
N MET A 128 5.19 11.09 12.19
CA MET A 128 4.31 10.52 11.16
C MET A 128 4.40 11.33 9.87
N PRO A 129 4.47 10.69 8.69
CA PRO A 129 4.61 11.40 7.43
C PRO A 129 3.33 12.16 7.04
N GLU A 130 3.46 13.40 6.58
CA GLU A 130 2.42 14.14 5.86
C GLU A 130 2.33 13.68 4.41
N TRP A 131 3.50 13.49 3.80
CA TRP A 131 3.71 12.85 2.52
C TRP A 131 4.98 12.00 2.59
N ALA A 132 4.89 10.74 2.12
CA ALA A 132 6.03 9.84 1.99
C ALA A 132 6.41 9.67 0.51
N SER A 133 7.71 9.95 0.14
CA SER A 133 8.19 9.71 -1.24
C SER A 133 9.75 9.79 -1.33
N PRO A 134 10.48 8.70 -1.11
CA PRO A 134 10.12 7.56 -0.28
C PRO A 134 10.06 7.88 1.21
N GLY A 135 10.86 8.80 1.74
CA GLY A 135 10.82 9.33 3.11
C GLY A 135 9.95 10.57 3.22
N HIS A 136 10.15 11.33 4.29
CA HIS A 136 9.40 12.57 4.51
C HIS A 136 9.54 13.57 3.36
N ARG A 137 8.42 14.19 3.01
CA ARG A 137 8.36 15.37 2.15
C ARG A 137 7.68 16.49 2.89
N GLU A 138 8.35 17.64 3.01
CA GLU A 138 7.83 18.85 3.62
C GLU A 138 6.87 19.56 2.66
N CYS A 139 5.73 18.96 2.44
CA CYS A 139 4.68 19.50 1.58
C CYS A 139 3.31 19.03 2.04
N MET A 140 2.27 19.70 1.60
CA MET A 140 0.88 19.54 2.02
C MET A 140 0.56 20.19 3.37
N ILE A 141 -0.69 20.12 3.78
CA ILE A 141 -1.18 20.78 4.99
C ILE A 141 -1.66 19.73 5.99
N GLY A 142 -1.07 19.79 7.18
CA GLY A 142 -1.48 19.01 8.36
C GLY A 142 -1.15 17.52 8.27
N ASN A 143 -1.08 16.88 9.41
CA ASN A 143 -0.81 15.47 9.53
C ASN A 143 -2.09 14.64 9.36
N ASN A 144 -2.41 14.29 8.12
CA ASN A 144 -3.59 13.47 7.79
C ASN A 144 -3.37 11.97 7.96
N SER A 145 -2.15 11.53 8.27
CA SER A 145 -1.87 10.14 8.64
C SER A 145 -2.64 9.74 9.90
N ILE A 146 -2.81 10.65 10.86
CA ILE A 146 -3.59 10.36 12.07
C ILE A 146 -5.07 10.10 11.75
N SER A 147 -5.64 10.86 10.80
CA SER A 147 -7.02 10.63 10.36
C SER A 147 -7.18 9.26 9.72
N LEU A 148 -6.20 8.83 8.93
CA LEU A 148 -6.17 7.51 8.31
C LEU A 148 -6.06 6.40 9.36
N LEU A 149 -5.15 6.52 10.33
CA LEU A 149 -4.98 5.55 11.42
C LEU A 149 -6.25 5.44 12.26
N THR A 150 -6.86 6.57 12.61
CA THR A 150 -8.10 6.61 13.40
C THR A 150 -9.26 5.96 12.66
N ASP A 151 -9.47 6.29 11.37
CA ASP A 151 -10.52 5.70 10.55
C ASP A 151 -10.36 4.19 10.42
N ALA A 152 -9.15 3.72 10.13
CA ALA A 152 -8.84 2.31 10.02
C ALA A 152 -9.09 1.57 11.35
N TRP A 153 -8.66 2.13 12.47
CA TRP A 153 -8.92 1.57 13.80
C TRP A 153 -10.42 1.47 14.09
N MET A 154 -11.17 2.55 13.86
CA MET A 154 -12.63 2.57 14.08
C MET A 154 -13.36 1.55 13.22
N LYS A 155 -12.83 1.22 12.04
CA LYS A 155 -13.37 0.23 11.10
C LYS A 155 -12.87 -1.20 11.35
N GLY A 156 -12.09 -1.43 12.38
CA GLY A 156 -11.72 -2.79 12.81
C GLY A 156 -10.33 -3.26 12.44
N ILE A 157 -9.46 -2.43 11.89
CA ILE A 157 -8.05 -2.75 11.70
C ILE A 157 -7.36 -2.73 13.07
N ARG A 158 -7.06 -3.90 13.63
CA ARG A 158 -6.56 -4.08 15.00
C ARG A 158 -5.05 -4.31 15.08
N THR A 159 -4.34 -4.27 13.98
CA THR A 159 -2.87 -4.31 13.92
C THR A 159 -2.22 -2.99 14.34
N ILE A 160 -2.99 -1.91 14.39
CA ILE A 160 -2.57 -0.59 14.88
C ILE A 160 -2.47 -0.66 16.41
N CYS A 161 -1.32 -0.23 16.96
CA CYS A 161 -1.19 0.05 18.40
C CYS A 161 -1.75 1.45 18.69
N PRO A 162 -2.92 1.57 19.35
CA PRO A 162 -3.56 2.87 19.54
C PRO A 162 -2.76 3.79 20.46
N GLU A 163 -2.06 3.23 21.46
CA GLU A 163 -1.20 4.01 22.38
C GLU A 163 -0.08 4.68 21.58
N LYS A 164 0.59 3.94 20.73
CA LYS A 164 1.64 4.48 19.84
C LYS A 164 1.08 5.52 18.86
N ALA A 165 -0.09 5.27 18.29
CA ALA A 165 -0.72 6.19 17.36
C ALA A 165 -1.18 7.51 18.02
N LEU A 166 -1.43 7.49 19.33
CA LEU A 166 -1.72 8.69 20.11
C LEU A 166 -0.47 9.45 20.55
N GLU A 167 0.64 8.74 20.74
CA GLU A 167 1.93 9.34 21.10
C GLU A 167 2.56 10.05 19.88
N ALA A 168 2.38 9.47 18.71
CA ALA A 168 2.95 9.94 17.44
C ALA A 168 2.23 11.18 16.89
#